data_a6fe448a2b6d886ce0833b2101b823b9
#
_entry.id   a6fe448a2b6d886ce0833b2101b823b9
#
_cell.length_a   1.000
_cell.length_b   1.000
_cell.length_c   1.000
_cell.angle_alpha   90.00
_cell.angle_beta   90.00
_cell.angle_gamma   90.00
#
_symmetry.space_group_name_H-M   'P 1'
#
loop_
_entity.id
_entity.type
_entity.pdbx_description
1 polymer ?
#
loop_
_entity_poly.entity_id
_entity_poly.type
_entity_poly.pdbx_seq_one_letter_code
_entity_poly.pdbx_strand_id
1 'polypeptide(L)'
;MNMKNWEKCIEFHGHSCGGLAIGYKAAEYAKKLLNLTFSQDEQLVCIAENDSCSIDAIQILLGCSIGKGNLLFHMTGKQAYSFYNRLSGQSVRLVLNYRSDKQQKEQIINDYLNSEPEKLFKVTKTKIELPEKAR
;
A
#
# COMPACT_ATOMS: atom_id res chain seq x y z
N MET A 1 -14.03 3.71 7.45
CA MET A 1 -13.04 4.33 6.54
C MET A 1 -12.84 5.78 6.92
N ASN A 2 -11.62 6.25 6.90
CA ASN A 2 -11.31 7.65 7.21
C ASN A 2 -11.33 8.47 5.92
N MET A 3 -12.38 9.25 5.71
CA MET A 3 -12.54 10.07 4.51
C MET A 3 -11.44 11.12 4.34
N LYS A 4 -10.92 11.66 5.45
CA LYS A 4 -9.79 12.61 5.39
C LYS A 4 -8.55 11.99 4.77
N ASN A 5 -8.24 10.75 5.13
CA ASN A 5 -7.08 10.05 4.57
C ASN A 5 -7.27 9.78 3.09
N TRP A 6 -8.48 9.40 2.69
CA TRP A 6 -8.80 9.20 1.27
C TRP A 6 -8.67 10.50 0.48
N GLU A 7 -9.16 11.60 1.03
CA GLU A 7 -9.04 12.92 0.40
C GLU A 7 -7.58 13.34 0.25
N LYS A 8 -6.74 13.07 1.23
CA LYS A 8 -5.29 13.36 1.14
C LYS A 8 -4.64 12.57 0.00
N CYS A 9 -5.03 11.33 -0.19
CA CYS A 9 -4.53 10.51 -1.30
C CYS A 9 -4.94 11.11 -2.64
N ILE A 10 -6.20 11.53 -2.78
CA ILE A 10 -6.70 12.15 -4.00
C ILE A 10 -5.95 13.46 -4.28
N GLU A 11 -5.79 14.28 -3.25
CA GLU A 11 -5.08 15.57 -3.39
C GLU A 11 -3.65 15.37 -3.86
N PHE A 12 -2.93 14.44 -3.26
CA PHE A 12 -1.56 14.15 -3.64
C PHE A 12 -1.46 13.56 -5.05
N HIS A 13 -2.34 12.63 -5.39
CA HIS A 13 -2.34 11.94 -6.69
C HIS A 13 -2.91 12.80 -7.83
N GLY A 14 -3.77 13.76 -7.49
CA GLY A 14 -4.38 14.68 -8.44
C GLY A 14 -5.77 14.27 -8.92
N HIS A 15 -6.19 13.05 -8.67
CA HIS A 15 -7.53 12.57 -9.01
C HIS A 15 -7.82 11.26 -8.24
N SER A 16 -9.07 10.81 -8.29
CA SER A 16 -9.46 9.52 -7.74
C SER A 16 -9.50 8.46 -8.84
N CYS A 17 -9.12 7.24 -8.50
CA CYS A 17 -9.19 6.10 -9.43
C CYS A 17 -9.17 4.79 -8.66
N GLY A 18 -9.46 3.69 -9.38
CA GLY A 18 -9.46 2.35 -8.78
C GLY A 18 -8.09 1.93 -8.24
N GLY A 19 -7.02 2.26 -8.98
CA GLY A 19 -5.67 1.95 -8.52
C GLY A 19 -5.31 2.64 -7.22
N LEU A 20 -5.68 3.91 -7.07
CA LEU A 20 -5.46 4.65 -5.83
C LEU A 20 -6.23 3.99 -4.67
N ALA A 21 -7.48 3.56 -4.91
CA ALA A 21 -8.28 2.86 -3.91
C ALA A 21 -7.63 1.55 -3.48
N ILE A 22 -7.05 0.80 -4.40
CA ILE A 22 -6.30 -0.43 -4.08
C ILE A 22 -5.15 -0.11 -3.13
N GLY A 23 -4.37 0.92 -3.44
CA GLY A 23 -3.25 1.35 -2.58
C GLY A 23 -3.72 1.80 -1.20
N TYR A 24 -4.83 2.53 -1.15
CA TYR A 24 -5.44 2.95 0.12
C TYR A 24 -5.77 1.73 0.98
N LYS A 25 -6.41 0.72 0.40
CA LYS A 25 -6.79 -0.49 1.13
C LYS A 25 -5.58 -1.32 1.54
N ALA A 26 -4.56 -1.40 0.68
CA ALA A 26 -3.31 -2.09 1.02
C ALA A 26 -2.62 -1.43 2.22
N ALA A 27 -2.55 -0.10 2.23
CA ALA A 27 -1.93 0.65 3.32
C ALA A 27 -2.69 0.48 4.63
N GLU A 28 -4.03 0.56 4.60
CA GLU A 28 -4.84 0.34 5.79
C GLU A 28 -4.66 -1.07 6.34
N TYR A 29 -4.61 -2.06 5.46
CA TYR A 29 -4.45 -3.46 5.87
C TYR A 29 -3.07 -3.72 6.47
N ALA A 30 -2.03 -3.14 5.88
CA ALA A 30 -0.67 -3.23 6.43
C ALA A 30 -0.60 -2.62 7.83
N LYS A 31 -1.23 -1.47 8.05
CA LYS A 31 -1.31 -0.85 9.39
C LYS A 31 -1.91 -1.81 10.40
N LYS A 32 -3.00 -2.47 10.04
CA LYS A 32 -3.69 -3.42 10.91
C LYS A 32 -2.83 -4.65 11.19
N LEU A 33 -2.26 -5.24 10.15
CA LEU A 33 -1.52 -6.50 10.27
C LEU A 33 -0.20 -6.34 11.04
N LEU A 34 0.46 -5.21 10.88
CA LEU A 34 1.78 -4.94 11.48
C LEU A 34 1.71 -3.96 12.65
N ASN A 35 0.50 -3.54 13.02
CA ASN A 35 0.27 -2.57 14.09
C ASN A 35 1.11 -1.29 13.87
N LEU A 36 0.96 -0.71 12.69
CA LEU A 36 1.77 0.42 12.25
C LEU A 36 1.10 1.75 12.47
N THR A 37 1.92 2.78 12.61
CA THR A 37 1.56 4.17 12.43
C THR A 37 2.33 4.73 11.23
N PHE A 38 2.14 6.02 10.94
CA PHE A 38 2.87 6.67 9.86
C PHE A 38 4.38 6.64 10.14
N SER A 39 5.18 6.24 9.15
CA SER A 39 6.64 6.19 9.28
C SER A 39 7.23 7.57 9.04
N GLN A 40 7.74 8.19 10.09
CA GLN A 40 8.41 9.49 9.99
C GLN A 40 9.79 9.36 9.33
N ASP A 41 10.43 8.22 9.51
CA ASP A 41 11.75 7.94 8.97
C ASP A 41 11.72 6.60 8.23
N GLU A 42 12.63 5.70 8.52
CA GLU A 42 12.82 4.44 7.79
C GLU A 42 12.36 3.20 8.55
N GLN A 43 11.54 3.36 9.60
CA GLN A 43 11.07 2.24 10.43
C GLN A 43 10.25 1.24 9.63
N LEU A 44 9.42 1.76 8.73
CA LEU A 44 8.61 0.94 7.83
C LEU A 44 9.20 0.99 6.44
N VAL A 45 9.36 -0.17 5.83
CA VAL A 45 9.83 -0.30 4.45
C VAL A 45 8.73 -0.94 3.62
N CYS A 46 8.45 -0.37 2.46
CA CYS A 46 7.57 -0.96 1.46
C CYS A 46 8.39 -1.38 0.25
N ILE A 47 8.22 -2.62 -0.18
CA ILE A 47 8.77 -3.10 -1.45
C ILE A 47 7.58 -3.35 -2.37
N ALA A 48 7.45 -2.50 -3.39
CA ALA A 48 6.36 -2.56 -4.34
C ALA A 48 6.77 -3.34 -5.60
N GLU A 49 5.84 -4.12 -6.13
CA GLU A 49 6.09 -4.91 -7.34
C GLU A 49 5.52 -4.26 -8.59
N ASN A 50 5.04 -3.03 -8.44
CA ASN A 50 4.56 -2.18 -9.53
C ASN A 50 4.78 -0.71 -9.17
N ASP A 51 4.62 0.17 -10.14
CA ASP A 51 4.74 1.62 -9.97
C ASP A 51 3.47 2.36 -10.38
N SER A 52 2.32 1.77 -10.11
CA SER A 52 1.01 2.32 -10.49
C SER A 52 0.49 3.33 -9.47
N CYS A 53 -0.75 3.79 -9.70
CA CYS A 53 -1.42 4.78 -8.86
C CYS A 53 -1.46 4.41 -7.38
N SER A 54 -1.48 3.12 -7.06
CA SER A 54 -1.53 2.61 -5.68
C SER A 54 -0.37 3.10 -4.82
N ILE A 55 0.78 3.37 -5.44
CA ILE A 55 1.98 3.80 -4.72
C ILE A 55 1.76 5.14 -4.03
N ASP A 56 1.02 6.05 -4.66
CA ASP A 56 0.77 7.36 -4.07
C ASP A 56 -0.01 7.27 -2.76
N ALA A 57 -0.97 6.36 -2.66
CA ALA A 57 -1.69 6.14 -1.40
C ALA A 57 -0.76 5.58 -0.32
N ILE A 58 0.10 4.65 -0.68
CA ILE A 58 1.06 4.06 0.26
C ILE A 58 2.01 5.13 0.80
N GLN A 59 2.50 6.02 -0.06
CA GLN A 59 3.36 7.13 0.36
C GLN A 59 2.66 8.03 1.37
N ILE A 60 1.43 8.43 1.08
CA ILE A 60 0.69 9.37 1.91
C ILE A 60 0.29 8.74 3.24
N LEU A 61 -0.17 7.50 3.24
CA LEU A 61 -0.72 6.87 4.44
C LEU A 61 0.34 6.26 5.35
N LEU A 62 1.42 5.77 4.78
CA LEU A 62 2.43 5.03 5.54
C LEU A 62 3.77 5.77 5.63
N GLY A 63 3.96 6.80 4.84
CA GLY A 63 5.21 7.56 4.86
C GLY A 63 6.38 6.82 4.20
N CYS A 64 6.09 5.88 3.32
CA CYS A 64 7.14 5.25 2.52
C CYS A 64 7.40 6.07 1.28
N SER A 65 8.63 6.50 1.05
CA SER A 65 8.97 7.34 -0.09
C SER A 65 10.37 7.04 -0.60
N ILE A 66 10.59 7.36 -1.86
CA ILE A 66 11.92 7.22 -2.47
C ILE A 66 12.93 8.11 -1.76
N GLY A 67 12.53 9.34 -1.42
CA GLY A 67 13.43 10.30 -0.77
C GLY A 67 13.91 9.86 0.61
N LYS A 68 13.09 9.16 1.37
CA LYS A 68 13.49 8.58 2.65
C LYS A 68 14.26 7.27 2.50
N GLY A 69 14.19 6.62 1.34
CA GLY A 69 14.84 5.34 1.10
C GLY A 69 14.08 4.14 1.64
N ASN A 70 12.80 4.32 2.02
CA ASN A 70 11.96 3.24 2.55
C ASN A 70 10.83 2.84 1.59
N LEU A 71 10.89 3.26 0.34
CA LEU A 71 10.05 2.77 -0.73
C LEU A 71 10.96 2.18 -1.80
N LEU A 72 10.93 0.86 -1.94
CA LEU A 72 11.78 0.13 -2.86
C LEU A 72 10.91 -0.57 -3.91
N PHE A 73 11.49 -0.85 -5.06
CA PHE A 73 10.78 -1.49 -6.15
C PHE A 73 11.45 -2.80 -6.54
N HIS A 74 10.64 -3.83 -6.68
CA HIS A 74 11.02 -5.09 -7.29
C HIS A 74 9.98 -5.40 -8.36
N MET A 75 10.17 -4.87 -9.55
CA MET A 75 9.14 -4.80 -10.58
C MET A 75 8.83 -6.18 -11.16
N THR A 76 7.68 -6.72 -10.82
CA THR A 76 7.17 -7.97 -11.37
C THR A 76 5.91 -7.73 -12.21
N GLY A 77 5.34 -6.53 -12.14
CA GLY A 77 4.07 -6.19 -12.76
C GLY A 77 2.85 -6.61 -11.97
N LYS A 78 3.05 -7.20 -10.78
CA LYS A 78 1.94 -7.61 -9.91
C LYS A 78 1.46 -6.47 -9.04
N GLN A 79 0.17 -6.45 -8.73
CA GLN A 79 -0.39 -5.59 -7.69
C GLN A 79 -0.07 -6.22 -6.34
N ALA A 80 1.18 -6.15 -5.96
CA ALA A 80 1.71 -6.78 -4.76
C ALA A 80 2.64 -5.82 -4.04
N TYR A 81 2.57 -5.87 -2.72
CA TYR A 81 3.31 -4.96 -1.83
C TYR A 81 3.79 -5.74 -0.63
N SER A 82 5.08 -5.64 -0.33
CA SER A 82 5.64 -6.21 0.88
C SER A 82 5.96 -5.09 1.85
N PHE A 83 5.62 -5.29 3.11
CA PHE A 83 5.85 -4.30 4.17
C PHE A 83 6.69 -4.94 5.26
N TYR A 84 7.68 -4.22 5.71
CA TYR A 84 8.59 -4.67 6.76
C TYR A 84 8.69 -3.60 7.84
N ASN A 85 8.39 -4.01 9.08
CA ASN A 85 8.54 -3.14 10.26
C ASN A 85 9.90 -3.42 10.91
N ARG A 86 10.83 -2.48 10.79
CA ARG A 86 12.18 -2.63 11.34
C ARG A 86 12.19 -2.75 12.86
N LEU A 87 11.21 -2.14 13.52
CA LEU A 87 11.15 -2.15 14.99
C LEU A 87 10.75 -3.52 15.54
N SER A 88 9.80 -4.19 14.89
CA SER A 88 9.31 -5.50 15.33
C SER A 88 9.96 -6.66 14.59
N GLY A 89 10.53 -6.42 13.43
CA GLY A 89 11.04 -7.47 12.55
C GLY A 89 9.95 -8.20 11.78
N GLN A 90 8.70 -7.78 11.92
CA GLN A 90 7.58 -8.43 11.24
C GLN A 90 7.44 -7.92 9.81
N SER A 91 7.01 -8.81 8.92
CA SER A 91 6.78 -8.47 7.53
C SER A 91 5.58 -9.24 6.97
N VAL A 92 4.91 -8.65 5.99
CA VAL A 92 3.83 -9.28 5.25
C VAL A 92 3.93 -8.91 3.79
N ARG A 93 3.46 -9.80 2.92
CA ARG A 93 3.26 -9.49 1.51
C ARG A 93 1.77 -9.57 1.19
N LEU A 94 1.25 -8.50 0.61
CA LEU A 94 -0.14 -8.40 0.17
C LEU A 94 -0.18 -8.51 -1.35
N VAL A 95 -0.99 -9.43 -1.86
CA VAL A 95 -1.20 -9.59 -3.30
C VAL A 95 -2.67 -9.37 -3.59
N LEU A 96 -2.98 -8.47 -4.51
CA LEU A 96 -4.37 -8.22 -4.91
C LEU A 96 -4.95 -9.51 -5.51
N ASN A 97 -6.04 -9.98 -4.91
CA ASN A 97 -6.70 -11.24 -5.28
C ASN A 97 -8.14 -11.03 -5.73
N TYR A 98 -8.59 -9.79 -5.80
CA TYR A 98 -9.92 -9.42 -6.22
C TYR A 98 -9.84 -8.26 -7.19
N ARG A 99 -10.51 -8.39 -8.32
CA ARG A 99 -10.66 -7.28 -9.26
C ARG A 99 -12.11 -6.94 -9.42
N SER A 100 -12.42 -5.64 -9.34
CA SER A 100 -13.78 -5.16 -9.51
C SER A 100 -14.31 -5.51 -10.90
N ASP A 101 -15.55 -6.01 -10.96
CA ASP A 101 -16.27 -6.23 -12.21
C ASP A 101 -17.11 -5.03 -12.64
N LYS A 102 -17.05 -3.94 -11.87
CA LYS A 102 -17.77 -2.72 -12.18
C LYS A 102 -17.16 -2.04 -13.40
N GLN A 103 -17.94 -1.23 -14.10
CA GLN A 103 -17.50 -0.57 -15.32
C GLN A 103 -17.37 0.94 -15.18
N GLN A 104 -18.15 1.54 -14.28
CA GLN A 104 -18.08 2.96 -14.02
C GLN A 104 -17.01 3.27 -12.98
N LYS A 105 -16.23 4.33 -13.21
CA LYS A 105 -15.13 4.74 -12.32
C LYS A 105 -15.56 4.84 -10.86
N GLU A 106 -16.67 5.53 -10.58
CA GLU A 106 -17.18 5.70 -9.23
C GLU A 106 -17.55 4.37 -8.58
N GLN A 107 -18.13 3.47 -9.34
CA GLN A 107 -18.51 2.15 -8.86
C GLN A 107 -17.29 1.28 -8.56
N ILE A 108 -16.26 1.37 -9.39
CA ILE A 108 -14.98 0.65 -9.17
C ILE A 108 -14.33 1.12 -7.87
N ILE A 109 -14.22 2.44 -7.69
CA ILE A 109 -13.64 3.02 -6.49
C ILE A 109 -14.41 2.58 -5.25
N ASN A 110 -15.73 2.69 -5.28
CA ASN A 110 -16.58 2.32 -4.15
C ASN A 110 -16.50 0.81 -3.85
N ASP A 111 -16.40 -0.02 -4.86
CA ASP A 111 -16.25 -1.46 -4.70
C ASP A 111 -14.99 -1.79 -3.91
N TYR A 112 -13.85 -1.21 -4.28
CA TYR A 112 -12.60 -1.42 -3.53
C TYR A 112 -12.66 -0.82 -2.13
N LEU A 113 -13.14 0.42 -1.98
CA LEU A 113 -13.18 1.09 -0.68
C LEU A 113 -14.10 0.39 0.32
N ASN A 114 -15.20 -0.19 -0.14
CA ASN A 114 -16.19 -0.83 0.71
C ASN A 114 -15.98 -2.33 0.91
N SER A 115 -15.03 -2.92 0.22
CA SER A 115 -14.71 -4.35 0.38
C SER A 115 -13.82 -4.57 1.60
N GLU A 116 -14.02 -5.68 2.30
CA GLU A 116 -13.13 -6.06 3.38
C GLU A 116 -11.73 -6.34 2.86
N PRO A 117 -10.67 -5.90 3.55
CA PRO A 117 -9.30 -6.12 3.07
C PRO A 117 -8.97 -7.59 2.85
N GLU A 118 -9.52 -8.48 3.68
CA GLU A 118 -9.31 -9.92 3.58
C GLU A 118 -9.83 -10.49 2.27
N LYS A 119 -10.87 -9.86 1.69
CA LYS A 119 -11.40 -10.21 0.37
C LYS A 119 -10.49 -9.71 -0.74
N LEU A 120 -9.91 -8.54 -0.57
CA LEU A 120 -9.11 -7.90 -1.61
C LEU A 120 -7.73 -8.52 -1.76
N PHE A 121 -7.08 -8.86 -0.65
CA PHE A 121 -5.68 -9.26 -0.65
C PHE A 121 -5.46 -10.64 -0.08
N LYS A 122 -4.62 -11.40 -0.76
CA LYS A 122 -4.01 -12.59 -0.18
C LYS A 122 -2.79 -12.15 0.62
N VAL A 123 -2.71 -12.60 1.88
CA VAL A 123 -1.63 -12.24 2.78
C VAL A 123 -0.68 -13.42 2.91
N THR A 124 0.59 -13.18 2.73
CA THR A 124 1.63 -14.16 3.05
C THR A 124 2.64 -13.51 3.98
N LYS A 125 3.10 -14.28 4.97
CA LYS A 125 4.24 -13.88 5.77
C LYS A 125 5.49 -14.27 5.00
N THR A 126 6.39 -13.31 4.81
CA THR A 126 7.60 -13.55 4.04
C THR A 126 8.79 -13.02 4.82
N LYS A 127 9.95 -13.66 4.61
CA LYS A 127 11.20 -13.08 5.04
C LYS A 127 11.64 -12.11 3.97
N ILE A 128 11.83 -10.87 4.36
CA ILE A 128 12.29 -9.83 3.45
C ILE A 128 13.76 -9.57 3.74
N GLU A 129 14.60 -9.74 2.74
CA GLU A 129 15.98 -9.28 2.79
C GLU A 129 15.99 -7.86 2.27
N LEU A 130 16.32 -6.92 3.16
CA LEU A 130 16.40 -5.53 2.80
C LEU A 130 17.80 -5.21 2.30
N PRO A 131 17.91 -4.37 1.26
CA PRO A 131 19.21 -3.86 0.89
C PRO A 131 19.80 -3.00 2.02
N GLU A 132 21.10 -2.90 2.03
CA GLU A 132 21.80 -2.03 2.97
C GLU A 132 21.32 -0.59 2.79
N LYS A 133 21.21 0.13 3.91
CA LYS A 133 20.83 1.56 3.83
C LYS A 133 21.91 2.33 3.10
N ALA A 134 21.46 3.17 2.14
CA ALA A 134 22.38 4.01 1.37
C ALA A 134 22.86 5.25 2.15
N ARG A 135 22.36 5.45 3.35
CA ARG A 135 22.68 6.62 4.19
C ARG A 135 22.68 6.27 5.66
#